data_d679731591c97e20e702c6be24a95a7c
#
_entry.id   d679731591c97e20e702c6be24a95a7c
#
_cell.length_a   1.000
_cell.length_b   1.000
_cell.length_c   1.000
_cell.angle_alpha   90.00
_cell.angle_beta   90.00
_cell.angle_gamma   90.00
#
_symmetry.space_group_name_H-M   'P 1'
#
loop_
_entity.id
_entity.type
_entity.pdbx_description
1 polymer ?
#
loop_
_entity_poly.entity_id
_entity_poly.type
_entity_poly.pdbx_seq_one_letter_code
_entity_poly.pdbx_strand_id
1 'polypeptide(L)'
;LLRYARSARGPIAVTALLGTLTALLVLAQALLISAALSPVVSGTASLADVWPFIVGIAAVFACRALIVAAREAVSTRAAAAAVRELRGRVVDASVTLGPRWRATKGAETTTLLSTGLEDLRPYFVSFLPQLVLVCTVTPAALGVILLLDFWSALIALLVIPLIPIFMILIGRFTQAASEDKLASMKRLTAQLLDLMSGLPTLRGLGREKAPRTHLHALGAANTKATMATLRVAFLSGGVLEFLTTLSVALVAVEVGMRLVFGNISLFHGLAVIMLAPEVFEPLRQVGAQFHASANGVTASKAAFDIIEEAEAVASPGSDACPDMACTDIVLDGLGVRARGAWAPVPTSGVIAPGVVTALSGPSGAGKSTIVACLLADMTPDAGRVLLHPSSSGSEESVLSDIDPAAWRRQISWVPQSPTLVPGTILDNMGDLPLDDLNVAAAATGFDDVLASAPEGWNTVIGSGGVGLSVGQRQRLALTRALAAHSQVVILDEPTAHLDAVSEETVVRAIDAMRDAGRTVIVIAHRAAMMEAADAIIDVRSAADEEARA
;
A
#
# COMPACT_ATOMS: atom_id res chain seq x y z
N LEU A 1 7.55 -11.61 6.38
CA LEU A 1 8.21 -10.46 5.75
C LEU A 1 9.29 -10.88 4.75
N LEU A 2 10.30 -11.64 5.13
CA LEU A 2 11.40 -12.09 4.26
C LEU A 2 10.95 -13.01 3.10
N ARG A 3 9.76 -13.61 3.17
CA ARG A 3 9.19 -14.39 2.07
C ARG A 3 8.69 -13.48 0.93
N TYR A 4 8.12 -12.35 1.28
CA TYR A 4 7.48 -11.41 0.34
C TYR A 4 8.40 -10.26 -0.12
N ALA A 5 9.43 -9.89 0.66
CA ALA A 5 10.43 -8.88 0.31
C ALA A 5 11.78 -9.55 -0.07
N ARG A 6 11.82 -10.22 -1.22
CA ARG A 6 13.02 -10.95 -1.67
C ARG A 6 14.21 -10.02 -1.94
N SER A 7 13.94 -8.82 -2.44
CA SER A 7 14.93 -7.77 -2.72
C SER A 7 15.70 -7.30 -1.46
N ALA A 8 15.10 -7.44 -0.27
CA ALA A 8 15.72 -7.00 0.98
C ALA A 8 16.71 -8.02 1.59
N ARG A 9 16.70 -9.29 1.18
CA ARG A 9 17.51 -10.36 1.82
C ARG A 9 19.01 -10.12 1.73
N GLY A 10 19.52 -9.77 0.54
CA GLY A 10 20.94 -9.47 0.33
C GLY A 10 21.42 -8.27 1.15
N PRO A 11 20.77 -7.11 1.01
CA PRO A 11 21.09 -5.94 1.82
C PRO A 11 21.02 -6.18 3.35
N ILE A 12 20.06 -6.96 3.85
CA ILE A 12 19.96 -7.32 5.27
C ILE A 12 21.21 -8.12 5.71
N ALA A 13 21.66 -9.09 4.91
CA ALA A 13 22.86 -9.85 5.21
C ALA A 13 24.11 -8.93 5.24
N VAL A 14 24.20 -7.97 4.31
CA VAL A 14 25.29 -6.98 4.27
C VAL A 14 25.24 -6.07 5.51
N THR A 15 24.07 -5.59 5.91
CA THR A 15 23.92 -4.77 7.13
C THR A 15 24.27 -5.55 8.40
N ALA A 16 23.94 -6.85 8.45
CA ALA A 16 24.33 -7.74 9.53
C ALA A 16 25.86 -7.88 9.61
N LEU A 17 26.51 -8.13 8.47
CA LEU A 17 27.96 -8.24 8.39
C LEU A 17 28.67 -6.93 8.82
N LEU A 18 28.24 -5.79 8.28
CA LEU A 18 28.77 -4.48 8.64
C LEU A 18 28.54 -4.15 10.12
N GLY A 19 27.40 -4.57 10.68
CA GLY A 19 27.10 -4.45 12.09
C GLY A 19 28.06 -5.27 12.96
N THR A 20 28.30 -6.53 12.60
CA THR A 20 29.26 -7.39 13.30
C THR A 20 30.69 -6.83 13.23
N LEU A 21 31.09 -6.29 12.06
CA LEU A 21 32.40 -5.65 11.92
C LEU A 21 32.50 -4.40 12.78
N THR A 22 31.43 -3.59 12.87
CA THR A 22 31.37 -2.44 13.79
C THR A 22 31.57 -2.88 15.25
N ALA A 23 30.94 -3.99 15.64
CA ALA A 23 31.10 -4.55 16.98
C ALA A 23 32.57 -4.91 17.30
N LEU A 24 33.22 -5.63 16.38
CA LEU A 24 34.64 -5.99 16.56
C LEU A 24 35.53 -4.75 16.67
N LEU A 25 35.26 -3.70 15.92
CA LEU A 25 35.97 -2.43 16.02
C LEU A 25 35.74 -1.72 17.36
N VAL A 26 34.53 -1.79 17.90
CA VAL A 26 34.24 -1.24 19.25
C VAL A 26 35.00 -1.98 20.34
N LEU A 27 35.03 -3.33 20.27
CA LEU A 27 35.83 -4.14 21.20
C LEU A 27 37.33 -3.81 21.09
N ALA A 28 37.84 -3.73 19.86
CA ALA A 28 39.24 -3.35 19.61
C ALA A 28 39.53 -1.93 20.13
N GLN A 29 38.62 -0.98 19.93
CA GLN A 29 38.74 0.38 20.45
C GLN A 29 38.88 0.40 21.98
N ALA A 30 38.02 -0.31 22.71
CA ALA A 30 38.06 -0.37 24.17
C ALA A 30 39.40 -0.97 24.69
N LEU A 31 39.86 -2.04 24.04
CA LEU A 31 41.14 -2.67 24.40
C LEU A 31 42.34 -1.77 24.07
N LEU A 32 42.36 -1.10 22.92
CA LEU A 32 43.41 -0.17 22.54
C LEU A 32 43.49 1.04 23.47
N ILE A 33 42.35 1.61 23.87
CA ILE A 33 42.32 2.73 24.82
C ILE A 33 42.84 2.27 26.18
N SER A 34 42.44 1.09 26.66
CA SER A 34 42.91 0.54 27.92
C SER A 34 44.39 0.25 27.88
N ALA A 35 44.92 -0.27 26.75
CA ALA A 35 46.34 -0.53 26.54
C ALA A 35 47.17 0.78 26.47
N ALA A 36 46.61 1.83 25.90
CA ALA A 36 47.25 3.14 25.85
C ALA A 36 47.25 3.84 27.21
N LEU A 37 46.13 3.79 27.93
CA LEU A 37 45.97 4.58 29.16
C LEU A 37 46.61 3.94 30.39
N SER A 38 46.55 2.61 30.49
CA SER A 38 47.08 1.89 31.67
C SER A 38 48.55 2.17 31.96
N PRO A 39 49.52 2.08 31.03
CA PRO A 39 50.92 2.34 31.31
C PRO A 39 51.22 3.84 31.54
N VAL A 40 50.44 4.75 30.98
CA VAL A 40 50.60 6.20 31.23
C VAL A 40 50.17 6.54 32.65
N VAL A 41 49.00 6.03 33.09
CA VAL A 41 48.47 6.29 34.43
C VAL A 41 49.37 5.65 35.51
N SER A 42 49.93 4.48 35.24
CA SER A 42 50.89 3.85 36.15
C SER A 42 52.30 4.45 36.12
N GLY A 43 52.55 5.43 35.28
CA GLY A 43 53.84 6.13 35.20
C GLY A 43 54.98 5.30 34.58
N THR A 44 54.66 4.21 33.89
CA THR A 44 55.62 3.26 33.30
C THR A 44 55.94 3.51 31.84
N ALA A 45 55.20 4.38 31.14
CA ALA A 45 55.39 4.67 29.73
C ALA A 45 55.37 6.18 29.44
N SER A 46 56.13 6.58 28.43
CA SER A 46 56.14 7.94 27.87
C SER A 46 55.08 8.12 26.76
N LEU A 47 54.81 9.37 26.38
CA LEU A 47 53.88 9.67 25.28
C LEU A 47 54.32 9.04 23.94
N ALA A 48 55.64 8.88 23.74
CA ALA A 48 56.21 8.25 22.55
C ALA A 48 55.87 6.75 22.46
N ASP A 49 55.82 6.06 23.59
CA ASP A 49 55.53 4.63 23.66
C ASP A 49 54.05 4.34 23.38
N VAL A 50 53.16 5.33 23.62
CA VAL A 50 51.70 5.21 23.43
C VAL A 50 51.28 5.66 22.05
N TRP A 51 52.14 6.34 21.28
CA TRP A 51 51.83 6.86 19.96
C TRP A 51 51.23 5.84 18.98
N PRO A 52 51.74 4.57 18.89
CA PRO A 52 51.16 3.54 18.04
C PRO A 52 49.71 3.21 18.40
N PHE A 53 49.34 3.21 19.66
CA PHE A 53 47.97 2.96 20.13
C PHE A 53 47.06 4.12 19.75
N ILE A 54 47.53 5.39 19.85
CA ILE A 54 46.78 6.56 19.44
C ILE A 54 46.45 6.52 17.93
N VAL A 55 47.44 6.17 17.10
CA VAL A 55 47.24 6.00 15.67
C VAL A 55 46.26 4.84 15.40
N GLY A 56 46.39 3.72 16.13
CA GLY A 56 45.46 2.60 16.05
C GLY A 56 44.03 2.99 16.40
N ILE A 57 43.82 3.76 17.46
CA ILE A 57 42.51 4.29 17.86
C ILE A 57 41.93 5.19 16.77
N ALA A 58 42.74 6.13 16.23
CA ALA A 58 42.32 7.00 15.15
C ALA A 58 41.91 6.20 13.89
N ALA A 59 42.66 5.16 13.53
CA ALA A 59 42.33 4.28 12.41
C ALA A 59 41.02 3.52 12.64
N VAL A 60 40.82 3.00 13.87
CA VAL A 60 39.56 2.31 14.26
C VAL A 60 38.37 3.27 14.18
N PHE A 61 38.51 4.52 14.67
CA PHE A 61 37.45 5.52 14.54
C PHE A 61 37.11 5.84 13.09
N ALA A 62 38.11 6.05 12.23
CA ALA A 62 37.90 6.32 10.80
C ALA A 62 37.23 5.14 10.10
N CYS A 63 37.70 3.92 10.36
CA CYS A 63 37.09 2.70 9.80
C CYS A 63 35.64 2.52 10.28
N ARG A 64 35.38 2.73 11.58
CA ARG A 64 34.02 2.67 12.14
C ARG A 64 33.09 3.70 11.51
N ALA A 65 33.53 4.95 11.30
CA ALA A 65 32.74 5.98 10.65
C ALA A 65 32.34 5.58 9.24
N LEU A 66 33.28 5.04 8.44
CA LEU A 66 33.00 4.56 7.08
C LEU A 66 32.01 3.39 7.07
N ILE A 67 32.18 2.43 7.97
CA ILE A 67 31.29 1.26 8.06
C ILE A 67 29.89 1.67 8.48
N VAL A 68 29.76 2.58 9.46
CA VAL A 68 28.45 3.10 9.89
C VAL A 68 27.75 3.83 8.74
N ALA A 69 28.47 4.69 8.00
CA ALA A 69 27.92 5.39 6.84
C ALA A 69 27.50 4.41 5.71
N ALA A 70 28.31 3.39 5.44
CA ALA A 70 27.99 2.35 4.46
C ALA A 70 26.75 1.54 4.88
N ARG A 71 26.68 1.14 6.16
CA ARG A 71 25.54 0.42 6.73
C ARG A 71 24.24 1.23 6.59
N GLU A 72 24.27 2.51 6.93
CA GLU A 72 23.10 3.40 6.84
C GLU A 72 22.63 3.53 5.39
N ALA A 73 23.55 3.74 4.45
CA ALA A 73 23.24 3.83 3.03
C ALA A 73 22.62 2.53 2.47
N VAL A 74 23.15 1.38 2.85
CA VAL A 74 22.63 0.07 2.42
C VAL A 74 21.27 -0.19 3.04
N SER A 75 21.08 0.04 4.35
CA SER A 75 19.81 -0.15 5.05
C SER A 75 18.70 0.70 4.46
N THR A 76 18.99 1.99 4.19
CA THR A 76 17.99 2.91 3.62
C THR A 76 17.57 2.50 2.22
N ARG A 77 18.52 2.08 1.36
CA ARG A 77 18.22 1.57 0.02
C ARG A 77 17.41 0.28 0.07
N ALA A 78 17.76 -0.63 0.99
CA ALA A 78 17.05 -1.89 1.20
C ALA A 78 15.60 -1.65 1.62
N ALA A 79 15.38 -0.76 2.58
CA ALA A 79 14.04 -0.40 3.05
C ALA A 79 13.19 0.20 1.91
N ALA A 80 13.76 1.13 1.14
CA ALA A 80 13.07 1.72 0.02
C ALA A 80 12.72 0.69 -1.08
N ALA A 81 13.60 -0.29 -1.33
CA ALA A 81 13.33 -1.37 -2.28
C ALA A 81 12.22 -2.30 -1.78
N ALA A 82 12.25 -2.70 -0.51
CA ALA A 82 11.23 -3.55 0.10
C ALA A 82 9.84 -2.89 0.11
N VAL A 83 9.77 -1.59 0.45
CA VAL A 83 8.51 -0.84 0.44
C VAL A 83 7.96 -0.72 -0.97
N ARG A 84 8.80 -0.43 -1.98
CA ARG A 84 8.37 -0.38 -3.38
C ARG A 84 7.86 -1.73 -3.89
N GLU A 85 8.57 -2.82 -3.60
CA GLU A 85 8.17 -4.17 -3.99
C GLU A 85 6.82 -4.54 -3.37
N LEU A 86 6.65 -4.29 -2.06
CA LEU A 86 5.41 -4.60 -1.36
C LEU A 86 4.25 -3.72 -1.86
N ARG A 87 4.51 -2.43 -2.13
CA ARG A 87 3.52 -1.51 -2.70
C ARG A 87 3.03 -2.01 -4.07
N GLY A 88 3.94 -2.41 -4.95
CA GLY A 88 3.57 -3.01 -6.25
C GLY A 88 2.68 -4.22 -6.08
N ARG A 89 3.06 -5.18 -5.25
CA ARG A 89 2.27 -6.39 -4.99
C ARG A 89 0.88 -6.12 -4.42
N VAL A 90 0.74 -5.14 -3.50
CA VAL A 90 -0.57 -4.76 -2.94
C VAL A 90 -1.44 -4.09 -4.01
N VAL A 91 -0.85 -3.28 -4.90
CA VAL A 91 -1.58 -2.70 -6.04
C VAL A 91 -2.06 -3.81 -6.97
N ASP A 92 -1.17 -4.72 -7.39
CA ASP A 92 -1.52 -5.86 -8.26
C ASP A 92 -2.60 -6.74 -7.61
N ALA A 93 -2.46 -7.07 -6.33
CA ALA A 93 -3.45 -7.81 -5.57
C ALA A 93 -4.81 -7.09 -5.52
N SER A 94 -4.82 -5.76 -5.32
CA SER A 94 -6.06 -4.98 -5.29
C SER A 94 -6.76 -4.89 -6.64
N VAL A 95 -6.00 -5.01 -7.73
CA VAL A 95 -6.55 -5.13 -9.09
C VAL A 95 -7.18 -6.51 -9.29
N THR A 96 -6.47 -7.58 -8.90
CA THR A 96 -6.95 -8.98 -9.00
C THR A 96 -8.22 -9.21 -8.19
N LEU A 97 -8.35 -8.60 -7.01
CA LEU A 97 -9.53 -8.71 -6.14
C LEU A 97 -10.77 -7.99 -6.68
N GLY A 98 -10.62 -7.15 -7.68
CA GLY A 98 -11.71 -6.56 -8.45
C GLY A 98 -12.43 -5.38 -7.78
N PRO A 99 -13.43 -4.79 -8.49
CA PRO A 99 -14.08 -3.54 -8.07
C PRO A 99 -14.95 -3.69 -6.82
N ARG A 100 -15.59 -4.84 -6.61
CA ARG A 100 -16.42 -5.11 -5.41
C ARG A 100 -15.61 -5.06 -4.13
N TRP A 101 -14.43 -5.65 -4.14
CA TRP A 101 -13.50 -5.61 -3.02
C TRP A 101 -12.98 -4.17 -2.80
N ARG A 102 -12.60 -3.48 -3.87
CA ARG A 102 -12.14 -2.08 -3.80
C ARG A 102 -13.21 -1.13 -3.28
N ALA A 103 -14.48 -1.35 -3.60
CA ALA A 103 -15.57 -0.53 -3.06
C ALA A 103 -15.69 -0.64 -1.52
N THR A 104 -15.33 -1.78 -0.93
CA THR A 104 -15.39 -1.99 0.53
C THR A 104 -14.09 -1.67 1.23
N LYS A 105 -12.94 -2.06 0.68
CA LYS A 105 -11.62 -1.94 1.32
C LYS A 105 -10.68 -0.89 0.68
N GLY A 106 -11.11 -0.23 -0.40
CA GLY A 106 -10.25 0.68 -1.18
C GLY A 106 -9.71 1.87 -0.40
N ALA A 107 -10.51 2.49 0.47
CA ALA A 107 -10.06 3.61 1.30
C ALA A 107 -8.98 3.18 2.31
N GLU A 108 -9.15 2.01 2.93
CA GLU A 108 -8.17 1.43 3.85
C GLU A 108 -6.88 1.06 3.11
N THR A 109 -7.01 0.43 1.94
CA THR A 109 -5.88 0.07 1.07
C THR A 109 -5.12 1.30 0.58
N THR A 110 -5.80 2.37 0.21
CA THR A 110 -5.16 3.64 -0.18
C THR A 110 -4.35 4.23 0.98
N THR A 111 -4.88 4.19 2.20
CA THR A 111 -4.16 4.63 3.40
C THR A 111 -2.94 3.76 3.68
N LEU A 112 -3.08 2.45 3.53
CA LEU A 112 -1.97 1.49 3.65
C LEU A 112 -0.87 1.79 2.62
N LEU A 113 -1.22 2.00 1.35
CA LEU A 113 -0.28 2.29 0.25
C LEU A 113 0.42 3.64 0.40
N SER A 114 -0.27 4.66 0.92
CA SER A 114 0.28 6.03 1.03
C SER A 114 1.17 6.21 2.25
N THR A 115 0.70 5.81 3.43
CA THR A 115 1.39 6.05 4.71
C THR A 115 1.76 4.77 5.45
N GLY A 116 0.88 3.77 5.45
CA GLY A 116 1.09 2.55 6.24
C GLY A 116 2.36 1.78 5.88
N LEU A 117 2.68 1.66 4.60
CA LEU A 117 3.89 0.97 4.16
C LEU A 117 5.19 1.75 4.42
N GLU A 118 5.14 3.09 4.58
CA GLU A 118 6.31 3.87 4.97
C GLU A 118 6.71 3.60 6.43
N ASP A 119 5.78 3.20 7.29
CA ASP A 119 6.04 2.79 8.67
C ASP A 119 6.88 1.48 8.76
N LEU A 120 7.05 0.76 7.64
CA LEU A 120 8.00 -0.36 7.54
C LEU A 120 9.47 0.08 7.50
N ARG A 121 9.76 1.32 7.13
CA ARG A 121 11.14 1.81 7.01
C ARG A 121 11.93 1.67 8.32
N PRO A 122 11.44 2.10 9.50
CA PRO A 122 12.13 1.90 10.78
C PRO A 122 12.41 0.43 11.10
N TYR A 123 11.52 -0.48 10.69
CA TYR A 123 11.72 -1.91 10.89
C TYR A 123 12.97 -2.42 10.16
N PHE A 124 13.16 -2.06 8.88
CA PHE A 124 14.29 -2.52 8.07
C PHE A 124 15.58 -1.75 8.36
N VAL A 125 15.50 -0.43 8.60
CA VAL A 125 16.67 0.45 8.79
C VAL A 125 17.23 0.32 10.20
N SER A 126 16.37 0.23 11.21
CA SER A 126 16.78 0.35 12.60
C SER A 126 16.59 -0.95 13.39
N PHE A 127 15.37 -1.51 13.42
CA PHE A 127 15.03 -2.62 14.29
C PHE A 127 15.75 -3.92 13.91
N LEU A 128 15.67 -4.34 12.65
CA LEU A 128 16.24 -5.60 12.19
C LEU A 128 17.77 -5.66 12.30
N PRO A 129 18.52 -4.62 11.88
CA PRO A 129 19.96 -4.57 12.13
C PRO A 129 20.32 -4.60 13.62
N GLN A 130 19.50 -3.95 14.45
CA GLN A 130 19.76 -3.92 15.90
C GLN A 130 19.56 -5.30 16.56
N LEU A 131 18.60 -6.11 16.09
CA LEU A 131 18.46 -7.50 16.53
C LEU A 131 19.72 -8.33 16.22
N VAL A 132 20.32 -8.13 15.04
CA VAL A 132 21.57 -8.79 14.68
C VAL A 132 22.71 -8.35 15.60
N LEU A 133 22.78 -7.06 15.95
CA LEU A 133 23.79 -6.55 16.89
C LEU A 133 23.63 -7.15 18.29
N VAL A 134 22.40 -7.33 18.78
CA VAL A 134 22.18 -8.03 20.06
C VAL A 134 22.72 -9.47 20.01
N CYS A 135 22.51 -10.17 18.91
CA CYS A 135 22.97 -11.56 18.76
C CYS A 135 24.48 -11.68 18.53
N THR A 136 25.17 -10.62 18.12
CA THR A 136 26.60 -10.65 17.79
C THR A 136 27.47 -9.86 18.79
N VAL A 137 27.11 -8.59 19.04
CA VAL A 137 27.88 -7.66 19.89
C VAL A 137 27.79 -8.08 21.36
N THR A 138 26.56 -8.30 21.85
CA THR A 138 26.34 -8.61 23.28
C THR A 138 27.08 -9.89 23.70
N PRO A 139 27.02 -11.05 23.01
CA PRO A 139 27.78 -12.23 23.34
C PRO A 139 29.31 -12.03 23.17
N ALA A 140 29.74 -11.30 22.13
CA ALA A 140 31.15 -11.05 21.89
C ALA A 140 31.76 -10.16 23.00
N ALA A 141 31.08 -9.06 23.36
CA ALA A 141 31.50 -8.18 24.43
C ALA A 141 31.51 -8.90 25.79
N LEU A 142 30.44 -9.67 26.06
CA LEU A 142 30.39 -10.50 27.29
C LEU A 142 31.51 -11.55 27.33
N GLY A 143 31.83 -12.19 26.19
CA GLY A 143 32.91 -13.13 26.05
C GLY A 143 34.27 -12.49 26.33
N VAL A 144 34.52 -11.29 25.81
CA VAL A 144 35.75 -10.54 26.09
C VAL A 144 35.82 -10.13 27.58
N ILE A 145 34.70 -9.66 28.18
CA ILE A 145 34.66 -9.35 29.62
C ILE A 145 34.94 -10.62 30.44
N LEU A 146 34.39 -11.77 30.08
CA LEU A 146 34.60 -13.05 30.76
C LEU A 146 36.09 -13.47 30.75
N LEU A 147 36.80 -13.22 29.65
CA LEU A 147 38.22 -13.49 29.53
C LEU A 147 39.08 -12.52 30.36
N LEU A 148 38.60 -11.28 30.54
CA LEU A 148 39.32 -10.26 31.33
C LEU A 148 39.00 -10.35 32.81
N ASP A 149 37.73 -10.55 33.17
CA ASP A 149 37.25 -10.62 34.55
C ASP A 149 35.95 -11.42 34.67
N PHE A 150 36.00 -12.53 35.43
CA PHE A 150 34.87 -13.43 35.63
C PHE A 150 33.71 -12.78 36.41
N TRP A 151 34.02 -12.00 37.47
CA TRP A 151 32.97 -11.44 38.32
C TRP A 151 32.15 -10.37 37.61
N SER A 152 32.79 -9.50 36.85
CA SER A 152 32.13 -8.50 36.03
C SER A 152 31.25 -9.14 34.94
N ALA A 153 31.74 -10.24 34.32
CA ALA A 153 30.95 -11.00 33.35
C ALA A 153 29.71 -11.63 34.00
N LEU A 154 29.82 -12.16 35.21
CA LEU A 154 28.72 -12.75 35.96
C LEU A 154 27.64 -11.71 36.29
N ILE A 155 28.05 -10.51 36.74
CA ILE A 155 27.14 -9.38 36.99
C ILE A 155 26.39 -9.01 35.70
N ALA A 156 27.13 -8.82 34.61
CA ALA A 156 26.53 -8.48 33.33
C ALA A 156 25.54 -9.56 32.84
N LEU A 157 25.90 -10.84 32.94
CA LEU A 157 25.06 -11.99 32.56
C LEU A 157 23.76 -12.04 33.36
N LEU A 158 23.80 -11.71 34.66
CA LEU A 158 22.64 -11.72 35.54
C LEU A 158 21.66 -10.59 35.21
N VAL A 159 22.18 -9.46 34.75
CA VAL A 159 21.36 -8.30 34.40
C VAL A 159 20.74 -8.38 32.97
N ILE A 160 21.44 -9.01 32.02
CA ILE A 160 20.97 -9.13 30.63
C ILE A 160 19.52 -9.61 30.54
N PRO A 161 19.06 -10.68 31.23
CA PRO A 161 17.66 -11.13 31.11
C PRO A 161 16.63 -10.16 31.64
N LEU A 162 17.03 -9.26 32.54
CA LEU A 162 16.15 -8.30 33.18
C LEU A 162 15.63 -7.27 32.17
N ILE A 163 16.46 -6.87 31.19
CA ILE A 163 16.11 -5.91 30.14
C ILE A 163 14.94 -6.43 29.26
N PRO A 164 15.01 -7.63 28.65
CA PRO A 164 13.88 -8.18 27.89
C PRO A 164 12.61 -8.39 28.72
N ILE A 165 12.75 -8.82 29.98
CA ILE A 165 11.59 -9.00 30.89
C ILE A 165 10.84 -7.68 31.07
N PHE A 166 11.55 -6.61 31.42
CA PHE A 166 10.95 -5.28 31.55
C PHE A 166 10.42 -4.75 30.22
N MET A 167 11.12 -5.00 29.11
CA MET A 167 10.67 -4.60 27.78
C MET A 167 9.32 -5.25 27.41
N ILE A 168 9.13 -6.54 27.68
CA ILE A 168 7.87 -7.26 27.43
C ILE A 168 6.77 -6.74 28.37
N LEU A 169 7.09 -6.56 29.65
CA LEU A 169 6.12 -6.07 30.64
C LEU A 169 5.57 -4.69 30.26
N ILE A 170 6.46 -3.74 29.97
CA ILE A 170 6.09 -2.38 29.62
C ILE A 170 5.47 -2.34 28.22
N GLY A 171 5.92 -3.19 27.29
CA GLY A 171 5.38 -3.32 25.94
C GLY A 171 3.88 -3.62 25.93
N ARG A 172 3.41 -4.47 26.83
CA ARG A 172 1.98 -4.78 26.99
C ARG A 172 1.16 -3.55 27.39
N PHE A 173 1.67 -2.73 28.33
CA PHE A 173 1.01 -1.49 28.72
C PHE A 173 0.99 -0.45 27.59
N THR A 174 2.07 -0.39 26.81
CA THR A 174 2.18 0.53 25.67
C THR A 174 1.18 0.16 24.58
N GLN A 175 0.98 -1.13 24.32
CA GLN A 175 0.05 -1.60 23.29
C GLN A 175 -1.38 -1.17 23.61
N ALA A 176 -1.86 -1.41 24.84
CA ALA A 176 -3.19 -1.00 25.26
C ALA A 176 -3.42 0.52 25.11
N ALA A 177 -2.43 1.32 25.55
CA ALA A 177 -2.52 2.79 25.42
C ALA A 177 -2.50 3.25 23.95
N SER A 178 -1.79 2.53 23.07
CA SER A 178 -1.74 2.83 21.63
C SER A 178 -3.05 2.49 20.91
N GLU A 179 -3.71 1.40 21.29
CA GLU A 179 -5.03 1.02 20.76
C GLU A 179 -6.09 2.07 21.12
N ASP A 180 -6.11 2.54 22.37
CA ASP A 180 -7.00 3.62 22.82
C ASP A 180 -6.76 4.93 22.06
N LYS A 181 -5.50 5.31 21.85
CA LYS A 181 -5.13 6.48 21.05
C LYS A 181 -5.63 6.34 19.61
N LEU A 182 -5.41 5.18 18.97
CA LEU A 182 -5.86 4.94 17.60
C LEU A 182 -7.38 5.00 17.48
N ALA A 183 -8.11 4.40 18.41
CA ALA A 183 -9.57 4.45 18.45
C ALA A 183 -10.08 5.90 18.61
N SER A 184 -9.45 6.68 19.48
CA SER A 184 -9.81 8.10 19.69
C SER A 184 -9.52 8.95 18.45
N MET A 185 -8.38 8.71 17.78
CA MET A 185 -8.00 9.39 16.54
C MET A 185 -8.95 9.06 15.39
N LYS A 186 -9.33 7.78 15.22
CA LYS A 186 -10.31 7.35 14.20
C LYS A 186 -11.67 8.05 14.39
N ARG A 187 -12.15 8.15 15.63
CA ARG A 187 -13.42 8.86 15.94
C ARG A 187 -13.33 10.35 15.59
N LEU A 188 -12.24 11.01 15.98
CA LEU A 188 -12.04 12.43 15.66
C LEU A 188 -11.98 12.68 14.16
N THR A 189 -11.21 11.86 13.43
CA THR A 189 -11.07 11.98 11.96
C THR A 189 -12.39 11.73 11.25
N ALA A 190 -13.14 10.69 11.63
CA ALA A 190 -14.44 10.39 11.03
C ALA A 190 -15.41 11.57 11.22
N GLN A 191 -15.47 12.15 12.41
CA GLN A 191 -16.33 13.29 12.70
C GLN A 191 -15.90 14.56 11.96
N LEU A 192 -14.58 14.78 11.79
CA LEU A 192 -14.07 15.91 10.99
C LEU A 192 -14.46 15.77 9.52
N LEU A 193 -14.31 14.58 8.93
CA LEU A 193 -14.70 14.32 7.54
C LEU A 193 -16.20 14.49 7.32
N ASP A 194 -17.02 13.98 8.25
CA ASP A 194 -18.48 14.15 8.21
C ASP A 194 -18.89 15.63 8.27
N LEU A 195 -18.27 16.39 9.18
CA LEU A 195 -18.49 17.83 9.27
C LEU A 195 -18.01 18.61 8.05
N MET A 196 -16.88 18.25 7.46
CA MET A 196 -16.40 18.88 6.23
C MET A 196 -17.37 18.64 5.07
N SER A 197 -17.89 17.43 4.94
CA SER A 197 -18.88 17.07 3.92
C SER A 197 -20.22 17.79 4.15
N GLY A 198 -20.65 17.93 5.42
CA GLY A 198 -21.89 18.62 5.82
C GLY A 198 -21.76 20.14 5.96
N LEU A 199 -20.55 20.71 5.82
CA LEU A 199 -20.32 22.14 6.08
C LEU A 199 -21.20 23.08 5.22
N PRO A 200 -21.41 22.82 3.90
CA PRO A 200 -22.32 23.64 3.10
C PRO A 200 -23.74 23.69 3.65
N THR A 201 -24.25 22.55 4.11
CA THR A 201 -25.59 22.43 4.73
C THR A 201 -25.67 23.18 6.06
N LEU A 202 -24.66 23.01 6.93
CA LEU A 202 -24.60 23.71 8.21
C LEU A 202 -24.52 25.23 8.02
N ARG A 203 -23.78 25.68 7.02
CA ARG A 203 -23.67 27.11 6.67
C ARG A 203 -24.98 27.65 6.12
N GLY A 204 -25.66 26.89 5.24
CA GLY A 204 -26.99 27.25 4.73
C GLY A 204 -28.05 27.38 5.83
N LEU A 205 -27.90 26.62 6.92
CA LEU A 205 -28.78 26.68 8.07
C LEU A 205 -28.33 27.70 9.18
N GLY A 206 -27.21 28.40 8.99
CA GLY A 206 -26.63 29.33 9.97
C GLY A 206 -26.12 28.62 11.25
N ARG A 207 -25.82 27.31 11.18
CA ARG A 207 -25.43 26.46 12.32
C ARG A 207 -23.97 26.01 12.29
N GLU A 208 -23.09 26.66 11.55
CA GLU A 208 -21.68 26.30 11.42
C GLU A 208 -20.90 26.24 12.75
N LYS A 209 -21.38 26.95 13.78
CA LYS A 209 -20.76 26.97 15.11
C LYS A 209 -21.25 25.86 16.06
N ALA A 210 -22.38 25.21 15.75
CA ALA A 210 -22.97 24.19 16.61
C ALA A 210 -22.05 22.99 16.91
N PRO A 211 -21.24 22.46 15.97
CA PRO A 211 -20.37 21.31 16.23
C PRO A 211 -19.14 21.62 17.11
N ARG A 212 -18.83 22.89 17.36
CA ARG A 212 -17.60 23.32 18.07
C ARG A 212 -17.37 22.63 19.40
N THR A 213 -18.41 22.57 20.25
CA THR A 213 -18.31 21.96 21.58
C THR A 213 -18.02 20.45 21.50
N HIS A 214 -18.68 19.78 20.56
CA HIS A 214 -18.48 18.34 20.34
C HIS A 214 -17.07 18.04 19.80
N LEU A 215 -16.61 18.79 18.81
CA LEU A 215 -15.24 18.68 18.29
C LEU A 215 -14.18 18.96 19.35
N HIS A 216 -14.41 19.97 20.20
CA HIS A 216 -13.50 20.28 21.30
C HIS A 216 -13.42 19.13 22.30
N ALA A 217 -14.54 18.48 22.62
CA ALA A 217 -14.59 17.32 23.52
C ALA A 217 -13.82 16.12 22.91
N LEU A 218 -14.03 15.83 21.61
CA LEU A 218 -13.29 14.78 20.90
C LEU A 218 -11.78 15.07 20.81
N GLY A 219 -11.41 16.32 20.56
CA GLY A 219 -10.02 16.77 20.56
C GLY A 219 -9.36 16.61 21.94
N ALA A 220 -10.06 16.98 23.01
CA ALA A 220 -9.59 16.80 24.38
C ALA A 220 -9.42 15.31 24.74
N ALA A 221 -10.35 14.44 24.31
CA ALA A 221 -10.26 12.99 24.50
C ALA A 221 -9.04 12.41 23.74
N ASN A 222 -8.81 12.82 22.49
CA ASN A 222 -7.65 12.42 21.71
C ASN A 222 -6.33 12.90 22.34
N THR A 223 -6.28 14.13 22.83
CA THR A 223 -5.11 14.66 23.57
C THR A 223 -4.84 13.84 24.83
N LYS A 224 -5.88 13.50 25.61
CA LYS A 224 -5.74 12.67 26.81
C LYS A 224 -5.19 11.27 26.49
N ALA A 225 -5.71 10.62 25.46
CA ALA A 225 -5.23 9.31 25.00
C ALA A 225 -3.78 9.39 24.50
N THR A 226 -3.43 10.43 23.74
CA THR A 226 -2.06 10.68 23.26
C THR A 226 -1.10 10.89 24.43
N MET A 227 -1.47 11.68 25.44
CA MET A 227 -0.65 11.89 26.62
C MET A 227 -0.48 10.62 27.45
N ALA A 228 -1.50 9.76 27.53
CA ALA A 228 -1.38 8.45 28.18
C ALA A 228 -0.35 7.56 27.45
N THR A 229 -0.41 7.47 26.13
CA THR A 229 0.55 6.73 25.30
C THR A 229 1.96 7.28 25.49
N LEU A 230 2.15 8.61 25.44
CA LEU A 230 3.45 9.25 25.63
C LEU A 230 4.03 8.97 27.02
N ARG A 231 3.22 9.03 28.09
CA ARG A 231 3.68 8.71 29.46
C ARG A 231 4.25 7.29 29.54
N VAL A 232 3.55 6.31 28.96
CA VAL A 232 4.01 4.92 28.97
C VAL A 232 5.27 4.75 28.10
N ALA A 233 5.34 5.41 26.95
CA ALA A 233 6.51 5.37 26.07
C ALA A 233 7.76 5.98 26.75
N PHE A 234 7.61 7.15 27.39
CA PHE A 234 8.70 7.77 28.15
C PHE A 234 9.11 6.94 29.37
N LEU A 235 8.14 6.35 30.09
CA LEU A 235 8.42 5.45 31.20
C LEU A 235 9.23 4.23 30.73
N SER A 236 8.84 3.66 29.58
CA SER A 236 9.56 2.54 28.97
C SER A 236 11.04 2.90 28.68
N GLY A 237 11.26 4.03 27.98
CA GLY A 237 12.61 4.51 27.69
C GLY A 237 13.42 4.80 28.97
N GLY A 238 12.79 5.49 29.93
CA GLY A 238 13.44 5.84 31.20
C GLY A 238 13.81 4.63 32.06
N VAL A 239 12.96 3.60 32.11
CA VAL A 239 13.27 2.35 32.84
C VAL A 239 14.42 1.60 32.20
N LEU A 240 14.44 1.48 30.86
CA LEU A 240 15.53 0.83 30.14
C LEU A 240 16.86 1.59 30.32
N GLU A 241 16.84 2.92 30.24
CA GLU A 241 18.01 3.77 30.47
C GLU A 241 18.54 3.63 31.92
N PHE A 242 17.63 3.72 32.90
CA PHE A 242 17.94 3.54 34.30
C PHE A 242 18.58 2.16 34.57
N LEU A 243 17.99 1.09 34.03
CA LEU A 243 18.45 -0.27 34.22
C LEU A 243 19.85 -0.47 33.61
N THR A 244 20.07 0.03 32.40
CA THR A 244 21.36 -0.02 31.70
C THR A 244 22.42 0.76 32.48
N THR A 245 22.13 1.99 32.89
CA THR A 245 23.07 2.84 33.64
C THR A 245 23.40 2.25 35.01
N LEU A 246 22.39 1.71 35.71
CA LEU A 246 22.59 1.03 36.98
C LEU A 246 23.49 -0.21 36.83
N SER A 247 23.32 -0.96 35.76
CA SER A 247 24.14 -2.15 35.46
C SER A 247 25.59 -1.80 35.21
N VAL A 248 25.85 -0.76 34.41
CA VAL A 248 27.18 -0.23 34.15
C VAL A 248 27.80 0.29 35.43
N ALA A 249 27.04 1.03 36.24
CA ALA A 249 27.51 1.54 37.54
C ALA A 249 27.88 0.39 38.50
N LEU A 250 27.08 -0.69 38.53
CA LEU A 250 27.38 -1.86 39.39
C LEU A 250 28.70 -2.52 39.01
N VAL A 251 28.93 -2.73 37.70
CA VAL A 251 30.20 -3.25 37.19
C VAL A 251 31.34 -2.29 37.51
N ALA A 252 31.16 -0.98 37.32
CA ALA A 252 32.21 0.02 37.61
C ALA A 252 32.57 0.08 39.09
N VAL A 253 31.62 -0.04 40.01
CA VAL A 253 31.87 -0.08 41.45
C VAL A 253 32.59 -1.36 41.84
N GLU A 254 32.19 -2.52 41.35
CA GLU A 254 32.82 -3.80 41.59
C GLU A 254 34.31 -3.78 41.15
N VAL A 255 34.53 -3.38 39.87
CA VAL A 255 35.88 -3.26 39.31
C VAL A 255 36.71 -2.21 40.07
N GLY A 256 36.12 -1.05 40.39
CA GLY A 256 36.78 0.02 41.10
C GLY A 256 37.23 -0.40 42.50
N MET A 257 36.40 -1.11 43.25
CA MET A 257 36.77 -1.67 44.58
C MET A 257 37.91 -2.66 44.46
N ARG A 258 37.87 -3.58 43.52
CA ARG A 258 38.94 -4.58 43.33
C ARG A 258 40.26 -3.95 42.84
N LEU A 259 40.15 -2.87 42.04
CA LEU A 259 41.32 -2.11 41.63
C LEU A 259 42.03 -1.44 42.82
N VAL A 260 41.27 -0.83 43.75
CA VAL A 260 41.78 -0.22 44.96
C VAL A 260 42.47 -1.26 45.86
N PHE A 261 41.91 -2.48 45.97
CA PHE A 261 42.50 -3.56 46.74
C PHE A 261 43.62 -4.34 46.00
N GLY A 262 43.96 -3.95 44.77
CA GLY A 262 45.01 -4.58 43.98
C GLY A 262 44.65 -5.97 43.41
N ASN A 263 43.37 -6.35 43.41
CA ASN A 263 42.90 -7.66 42.97
C ASN A 263 42.67 -7.74 41.44
N ILE A 264 42.78 -6.63 40.72
CA ILE A 264 42.65 -6.54 39.23
C ILE A 264 43.69 -5.52 38.73
N SER A 265 44.28 -5.75 37.56
CA SER A 265 45.18 -4.77 36.97
C SER A 265 44.42 -3.58 36.37
N LEU A 266 45.08 -2.42 36.28
CA LEU A 266 44.48 -1.21 35.69
C LEU A 266 44.02 -1.42 34.26
N PHE A 267 44.75 -2.18 33.44
CA PHE A 267 44.38 -2.54 32.09
C PHE A 267 43.05 -3.32 32.05
N HIS A 268 42.92 -4.38 32.84
CA HIS A 268 41.70 -5.19 32.88
C HIS A 268 40.51 -4.38 33.40
N GLY A 269 40.73 -3.59 34.46
CA GLY A 269 39.66 -2.74 35.01
C GLY A 269 39.14 -1.70 34.03
N LEU A 270 40.04 -0.98 33.35
CA LEU A 270 39.64 0.00 32.33
C LEU A 270 38.93 -0.66 31.15
N ALA A 271 39.46 -1.79 30.67
CA ALA A 271 38.85 -2.51 29.55
C ALA A 271 37.41 -2.97 29.87
N VAL A 272 37.21 -3.54 31.07
CA VAL A 272 35.88 -3.99 31.51
C VAL A 272 34.89 -2.82 31.65
N ILE A 273 35.31 -1.71 32.28
CA ILE A 273 34.44 -0.53 32.44
C ILE A 273 34.05 0.06 31.08
N MET A 274 34.97 0.05 30.10
CA MET A 274 34.68 0.55 28.75
C MET A 274 33.83 -0.39 27.94
N LEU A 275 33.91 -1.71 28.16
CA LEU A 275 33.12 -2.71 27.46
C LEU A 275 31.73 -2.91 28.05
N ALA A 276 31.53 -2.62 29.35
CA ALA A 276 30.25 -2.82 30.02
C ALA A 276 29.06 -2.10 29.32
N PRO A 277 29.15 -0.83 28.90
CA PRO A 277 28.10 -0.17 28.14
C PRO A 277 27.77 -0.89 26.82
N GLU A 278 28.78 -1.43 26.15
CA GLU A 278 28.63 -2.08 24.83
C GLU A 278 27.85 -3.41 24.90
N VAL A 279 27.84 -4.06 26.09
CA VAL A 279 27.01 -5.26 26.33
C VAL A 279 25.52 -4.91 26.35
N PHE A 280 25.17 -3.77 26.96
CA PHE A 280 23.77 -3.40 27.20
C PHE A 280 23.17 -2.49 26.13
N GLU A 281 23.98 -1.69 25.42
CA GLU A 281 23.53 -0.72 24.43
C GLU A 281 22.71 -1.36 23.28
N PRO A 282 23.11 -2.50 22.66
CA PRO A 282 22.29 -3.15 21.65
C PRO A 282 20.90 -3.55 22.15
N LEU A 283 20.81 -4.06 23.37
CA LEU A 283 19.55 -4.45 24.02
C LEU A 283 18.64 -3.25 24.25
N ARG A 284 19.20 -2.14 24.74
CA ARG A 284 18.50 -0.87 24.95
C ARG A 284 17.94 -0.33 23.64
N GLN A 285 18.75 -0.36 22.58
CA GLN A 285 18.35 0.11 21.24
C GLN A 285 17.23 -0.75 20.63
N VAL A 286 17.27 -2.07 20.81
CA VAL A 286 16.14 -2.93 20.39
C VAL A 286 14.84 -2.50 21.09
N GLY A 287 14.90 -2.22 22.39
CA GLY A 287 13.74 -1.74 23.15
C GLY A 287 13.19 -0.42 22.61
N ALA A 288 14.06 0.54 22.32
CA ALA A 288 13.66 1.84 21.75
C ALA A 288 13.07 1.71 20.35
N GLN A 289 13.65 0.87 19.49
CA GLN A 289 13.20 0.67 18.11
C GLN A 289 11.98 -0.25 17.98
N PHE A 290 11.70 -1.08 18.99
CA PHE A 290 10.54 -1.98 18.98
C PHE A 290 9.23 -1.22 18.81
N HIS A 291 9.03 -0.15 19.58
CA HIS A 291 7.82 0.66 19.48
C HIS A 291 7.68 1.40 18.14
N ALA A 292 8.81 1.88 17.60
CA ALA A 292 8.82 2.54 16.29
C ALA A 292 8.51 1.58 15.14
N SER A 293 8.85 0.29 15.30
CA SER A 293 8.64 -0.73 14.27
C SER A 293 7.30 -1.45 14.37
N ALA A 294 6.58 -1.36 15.50
CA ALA A 294 5.31 -2.06 15.72
C ALA A 294 4.24 -1.68 14.69
N ASN A 295 4.13 -0.38 14.33
CA ASN A 295 3.22 0.08 13.29
C ASN A 295 3.54 -0.54 11.93
N GLY A 296 4.82 -0.62 11.58
CA GLY A 296 5.28 -1.26 10.35
C GLY A 296 4.94 -2.75 10.27
N VAL A 297 5.06 -3.47 11.39
CA VAL A 297 4.67 -4.89 11.45
C VAL A 297 3.17 -5.04 11.22
N THR A 298 2.34 -4.17 11.80
CA THR A 298 0.89 -4.17 11.58
C THR A 298 0.53 -3.86 10.13
N ALA A 299 1.16 -2.85 9.54
CA ALA A 299 0.97 -2.51 8.13
C ALA A 299 1.42 -3.64 7.19
N SER A 300 2.52 -4.34 7.52
CA SER A 300 2.96 -5.49 6.73
C SER A 300 1.97 -6.64 6.78
N LYS A 301 1.38 -6.90 7.95
CA LYS A 301 0.35 -7.92 8.10
C LYS A 301 -0.86 -7.60 7.23
N ALA A 302 -1.37 -6.36 7.30
CA ALA A 302 -2.47 -5.91 6.45
C ALA A 302 -2.15 -6.06 4.94
N ALA A 303 -0.92 -5.74 4.53
CA ALA A 303 -0.48 -5.94 3.15
C ALA A 303 -0.44 -7.43 2.75
N PHE A 304 0.02 -8.31 3.65
CA PHE A 304 0.05 -9.75 3.38
C PHE A 304 -1.34 -10.35 3.33
N ASP A 305 -2.23 -9.93 4.22
CA ASP A 305 -3.64 -10.39 4.21
C ASP A 305 -4.30 -10.07 2.85
N ILE A 306 -4.01 -8.88 2.27
CA ILE A 306 -4.50 -8.49 0.93
C ILE A 306 -3.88 -9.37 -0.18
N ILE A 307 -2.56 -9.61 -0.11
CA ILE A 307 -1.86 -10.42 -1.12
C ILE A 307 -2.32 -11.88 -1.05
N GLU A 308 -2.47 -12.44 0.15
CA GLU A 308 -2.95 -13.81 0.36
C GLU A 308 -4.42 -13.96 -0.06
N GLU A 309 -5.26 -12.95 0.19
CA GLU A 309 -6.64 -12.92 -0.28
C GLU A 309 -6.70 -12.94 -1.81
N ALA A 310 -5.80 -12.21 -2.49
CA ALA A 310 -5.71 -12.24 -3.95
C ALA A 310 -5.15 -13.55 -4.50
N GLU A 311 -4.16 -14.15 -3.82
CA GLU A 311 -3.61 -15.47 -4.19
C GLU A 311 -4.64 -16.61 -4.01
N ALA A 312 -5.63 -16.42 -3.13
CA ALA A 312 -6.72 -17.39 -2.90
C ALA A 312 -7.86 -17.27 -3.92
N VAL A 313 -7.93 -16.16 -4.67
CA VAL A 313 -8.87 -16.05 -5.79
C VAL A 313 -8.46 -17.05 -6.87
N ALA A 314 -9.46 -17.72 -7.49
CA ALA A 314 -9.22 -18.67 -8.56
C ALA A 314 -8.29 -18.06 -9.63
N SER A 315 -7.33 -18.83 -10.09
CA SER A 315 -6.44 -18.38 -11.16
C SER A 315 -7.27 -17.84 -12.32
N PRO A 316 -6.91 -16.69 -12.91
CA PRO A 316 -7.60 -16.19 -14.09
C PRO A 316 -7.59 -17.26 -15.18
N GLY A 317 -8.62 -17.29 -15.99
CA GLY A 317 -8.70 -18.17 -17.14
C GLY A 317 -7.47 -18.05 -18.04
N SER A 318 -7.15 -19.11 -18.73
CA SER A 318 -5.97 -19.20 -19.62
C SER A 318 -6.34 -19.50 -21.07
N ASP A 319 -7.63 -19.72 -21.35
CA ASP A 319 -8.08 -20.11 -22.68
C ASP A 319 -8.01 -18.93 -23.65
N ALA A 320 -7.83 -19.25 -24.90
CA ALA A 320 -7.78 -18.24 -25.95
C ALA A 320 -9.16 -17.59 -26.13
N CYS A 321 -9.18 -16.25 -26.29
CA CYS A 321 -10.39 -15.54 -26.61
C CYS A 321 -10.83 -15.85 -28.05
N PRO A 322 -12.09 -16.25 -28.28
CA PRO A 322 -12.60 -16.45 -29.64
C PRO A 322 -12.69 -15.11 -30.39
N ASP A 323 -12.84 -15.17 -31.73
CA ASP A 323 -13.06 -13.99 -32.54
C ASP A 323 -14.48 -13.44 -32.29
N MET A 324 -14.54 -12.29 -31.64
CA MET A 324 -15.80 -11.66 -31.24
C MET A 324 -16.60 -11.08 -32.40
N ALA A 325 -16.05 -11.01 -33.62
CA ALA A 325 -16.80 -10.61 -34.83
C ALA A 325 -17.84 -11.65 -35.24
N CYS A 326 -17.71 -12.90 -34.78
CA CYS A 326 -18.64 -14.00 -35.13
C CYS A 326 -19.01 -14.85 -33.89
N THR A 327 -19.00 -14.26 -32.70
CA THR A 327 -19.28 -14.98 -31.44
C THR A 327 -20.42 -14.30 -30.69
N ASP A 328 -21.47 -15.07 -30.38
CA ASP A 328 -22.56 -14.63 -29.51
C ASP A 328 -22.08 -14.59 -28.05
N ILE A 329 -22.46 -13.55 -27.32
CA ILE A 329 -22.28 -13.47 -25.86
C ILE A 329 -23.64 -13.84 -25.23
N VAL A 330 -23.65 -14.96 -24.48
CA VAL A 330 -24.88 -15.46 -23.87
C VAL A 330 -24.86 -15.26 -22.38
N LEU A 331 -25.81 -14.57 -21.83
CA LEU A 331 -26.11 -14.49 -20.42
C LEU A 331 -26.94 -15.71 -20.03
N ASP A 332 -26.38 -16.67 -19.31
CA ASP A 332 -27.06 -17.89 -18.88
C ASP A 332 -27.41 -17.79 -17.39
N GLY A 333 -28.59 -17.23 -17.08
CA GLY A 333 -29.07 -17.08 -15.71
C GLY A 333 -28.17 -16.21 -14.82
N LEU A 334 -27.53 -15.18 -15.38
CA LEU A 334 -26.55 -14.36 -14.67
C LEU A 334 -27.21 -13.53 -13.57
N GLY A 335 -26.85 -13.82 -12.32
CA GLY A 335 -27.34 -13.10 -11.13
C GLY A 335 -26.23 -12.74 -10.17
N VAL A 336 -26.39 -11.60 -9.50
CA VAL A 336 -25.41 -11.10 -8.49
C VAL A 336 -26.16 -10.65 -7.24
N ARG A 337 -25.61 -11.01 -6.08
CA ARG A 337 -26.11 -10.55 -4.78
C ARG A 337 -25.42 -9.25 -4.35
N ALA A 338 -26.24 -8.22 -4.11
CA ALA A 338 -25.78 -6.95 -3.59
C ALA A 338 -26.59 -6.58 -2.34
N ARG A 339 -25.92 -6.29 -1.23
CA ARG A 339 -26.55 -5.88 0.05
C ARG A 339 -27.65 -6.83 0.55
N GLY A 340 -27.49 -8.13 0.31
CA GLY A 340 -28.41 -9.18 0.78
C GLY A 340 -29.58 -9.50 -0.16
N ALA A 341 -29.73 -8.78 -1.27
CA ALA A 341 -30.75 -9.02 -2.30
C ALA A 341 -30.12 -9.28 -3.67
N TRP A 342 -30.89 -9.83 -4.63
CA TRP A 342 -30.45 -10.00 -6.00
C TRP A 342 -30.57 -8.68 -6.77
N ALA A 343 -29.47 -8.25 -7.41
CA ALA A 343 -29.42 -7.12 -8.34
C ALA A 343 -28.23 -7.29 -9.31
N PRO A 344 -28.40 -7.92 -10.49
CA PRO A 344 -29.67 -8.41 -11.07
C PRO A 344 -30.13 -9.74 -10.45
N VAL A 345 -31.44 -10.04 -10.59
CA VAL A 345 -31.94 -11.41 -10.48
C VAL A 345 -31.37 -12.24 -11.64
N PRO A 346 -31.37 -13.61 -11.55
CA PRO A 346 -30.87 -14.43 -12.64
C PRO A 346 -31.50 -14.03 -14.00
N THR A 347 -30.68 -13.39 -14.83
CA THR A 347 -31.08 -12.82 -16.11
C THR A 347 -30.46 -13.60 -17.25
N SER A 348 -31.26 -13.94 -18.28
CA SER A 348 -30.77 -14.63 -19.48
C SER A 348 -31.03 -13.77 -20.72
N GLY A 349 -30.13 -13.86 -21.69
CA GLY A 349 -30.25 -13.12 -22.96
C GLY A 349 -29.06 -13.42 -23.87
N VAL A 350 -29.22 -13.11 -25.15
CA VAL A 350 -28.20 -13.30 -26.18
C VAL A 350 -27.84 -11.93 -26.76
N ILE A 351 -26.55 -11.67 -26.85
CA ILE A 351 -25.98 -10.49 -27.51
C ILE A 351 -25.27 -11.01 -28.76
N ALA A 352 -25.93 -10.81 -29.90
CA ALA A 352 -25.42 -11.28 -31.18
C ALA A 352 -24.30 -10.36 -31.72
N PRO A 353 -23.32 -10.89 -32.50
CA PRO A 353 -22.28 -10.08 -33.09
C PRO A 353 -22.81 -9.05 -34.09
N GLY A 354 -22.19 -7.88 -34.12
CA GLY A 354 -22.48 -6.83 -35.10
C GLY A 354 -23.80 -6.09 -34.90
N VAL A 355 -24.51 -6.27 -33.75
CA VAL A 355 -25.76 -5.59 -33.43
C VAL A 355 -25.66 -4.73 -32.19
N VAL A 356 -26.64 -3.82 -32.03
CA VAL A 356 -26.77 -2.99 -30.83
C VAL A 356 -27.75 -3.65 -29.87
N THR A 357 -27.27 -4.06 -28.69
CA THR A 357 -28.12 -4.64 -27.63
C THR A 357 -28.23 -3.68 -26.44
N ALA A 358 -29.47 -3.30 -26.10
CA ALA A 358 -29.74 -2.46 -24.94
C ALA A 358 -30.03 -3.29 -23.69
N LEU A 359 -29.33 -2.97 -22.58
CA LEU A 359 -29.68 -3.42 -21.24
C LEU A 359 -30.64 -2.41 -20.62
N SER A 360 -31.91 -2.80 -20.48
CA SER A 360 -33.02 -1.96 -19.99
C SER A 360 -33.43 -2.40 -18.58
N GLY A 361 -33.96 -1.48 -17.80
CA GLY A 361 -34.47 -1.76 -16.45
C GLY A 361 -34.38 -0.53 -15.52
N PRO A 362 -35.05 -0.57 -14.35
CA PRO A 362 -35.06 0.53 -13.42
C PRO A 362 -33.66 0.82 -12.84
N SER A 363 -33.49 1.98 -12.22
CA SER A 363 -32.24 2.30 -11.51
C SER A 363 -32.03 1.33 -10.33
N GLY A 364 -30.82 0.79 -10.21
CA GLY A 364 -30.52 -0.21 -9.19
C GLY A 364 -30.86 -1.66 -9.57
N ALA A 365 -31.42 -1.92 -10.76
CA ALA A 365 -31.72 -3.27 -11.22
C ALA A 365 -30.50 -4.18 -11.43
N GLY A 366 -29.28 -3.62 -11.48
CA GLY A 366 -28.05 -4.39 -11.64
C GLY A 366 -27.46 -4.34 -13.06
N LYS A 367 -27.85 -3.41 -13.91
CA LYS A 367 -27.32 -3.26 -15.29
C LYS A 367 -25.79 -3.07 -15.31
N SER A 368 -25.27 -2.11 -14.55
CA SER A 368 -23.80 -1.91 -14.44
C SER A 368 -23.10 -3.10 -13.78
N THR A 369 -23.83 -3.92 -13.02
CA THR A 369 -23.31 -5.18 -12.46
C THR A 369 -23.14 -6.24 -13.55
N ILE A 370 -24.11 -6.34 -14.51
CA ILE A 370 -23.95 -7.19 -15.70
C ILE A 370 -22.74 -6.73 -16.51
N VAL A 371 -22.59 -5.41 -16.71
CA VAL A 371 -21.40 -4.86 -17.41
C VAL A 371 -20.10 -5.25 -16.69
N ALA A 372 -20.05 -5.19 -15.36
CA ALA A 372 -18.88 -5.63 -14.60
C ALA A 372 -18.57 -7.14 -14.79
N CYS A 373 -19.60 -7.97 -14.93
CA CYS A 373 -19.43 -9.39 -15.26
C CYS A 373 -18.94 -9.58 -16.71
N LEU A 374 -19.48 -8.81 -17.67
CA LEU A 374 -19.04 -8.82 -19.06
C LEU A 374 -17.59 -8.33 -19.23
N LEU A 375 -17.14 -7.40 -18.41
CA LEU A 375 -15.74 -6.95 -18.37
C LEU A 375 -14.78 -7.95 -17.72
N ALA A 376 -15.30 -9.09 -17.21
CA ALA A 376 -14.57 -10.05 -16.40
C ALA A 376 -13.92 -9.41 -15.13
N ASP A 377 -14.53 -8.32 -14.65
CA ASP A 377 -14.12 -7.64 -13.41
C ASP A 377 -14.86 -8.19 -12.18
N MET A 378 -15.90 -8.99 -12.40
CA MET A 378 -16.73 -9.60 -11.36
C MET A 378 -17.24 -10.97 -11.80
N THR A 379 -17.14 -11.96 -10.92
CA THR A 379 -17.80 -13.25 -11.11
C THR A 379 -19.24 -13.18 -10.61
N PRO A 380 -20.24 -13.69 -11.37
CA PRO A 380 -21.61 -13.74 -10.92
C PRO A 380 -21.78 -14.73 -9.74
N ASP A 381 -22.77 -14.47 -8.87
CA ASP A 381 -23.13 -15.38 -7.76
C ASP A 381 -24.05 -16.54 -8.24
N ALA A 382 -24.68 -16.39 -9.42
CA ALA A 382 -25.47 -17.42 -10.10
C ALA A 382 -25.32 -17.27 -11.62
N GLY A 383 -25.43 -18.39 -12.34
CA GLY A 383 -25.29 -18.41 -13.79
C GLY A 383 -23.87 -18.14 -14.27
N ARG A 384 -23.73 -17.80 -15.55
CA ARG A 384 -22.44 -17.59 -16.23
C ARG A 384 -22.60 -16.79 -17.50
N VAL A 385 -21.49 -16.31 -18.05
CA VAL A 385 -21.41 -15.74 -19.38
C VAL A 385 -20.76 -16.75 -20.31
N LEU A 386 -21.43 -17.12 -21.38
CA LEU A 386 -20.96 -18.07 -22.37
C LEU A 386 -20.61 -17.33 -23.67
N LEU A 387 -19.60 -17.82 -24.36
CA LEU A 387 -19.19 -17.36 -25.68
C LEU A 387 -19.45 -18.49 -26.69
N HIS A 388 -20.39 -18.26 -27.62
CA HIS A 388 -20.81 -19.21 -28.64
C HIS A 388 -20.29 -18.74 -30.01
N PRO A 389 -19.16 -19.26 -30.50
CA PRO A 389 -18.69 -18.95 -31.84
C PRO A 389 -19.62 -19.54 -32.90
N SER A 390 -20.00 -18.74 -33.89
CA SER A 390 -20.89 -19.18 -35.00
C SER A 390 -20.19 -20.10 -36.00
N SER A 391 -18.87 -20.31 -35.89
CA SER A 391 -18.11 -21.19 -36.79
C SER A 391 -18.27 -22.67 -36.40
N SER A 392 -18.64 -23.50 -37.40
CA SER A 392 -18.81 -24.95 -37.23
C SER A 392 -17.51 -25.60 -36.72
N GLY A 393 -17.53 -26.11 -35.50
CA GLY A 393 -16.40 -26.85 -34.89
C GLY A 393 -15.67 -26.10 -33.75
N SER A 394 -16.07 -24.89 -33.37
CA SER A 394 -15.58 -24.20 -32.19
C SER A 394 -16.45 -24.59 -30.98
N GLU A 395 -15.80 -24.96 -29.87
CA GLU A 395 -16.48 -25.29 -28.62
C GLU A 395 -16.95 -24.01 -27.92
N GLU A 396 -18.09 -24.12 -27.26
CA GLU A 396 -18.59 -23.12 -26.32
C GLU A 396 -17.57 -22.92 -25.19
N SER A 397 -17.29 -21.68 -24.84
CA SER A 397 -16.37 -21.35 -23.76
C SER A 397 -17.04 -20.47 -22.72
N VAL A 398 -16.64 -20.65 -21.45
CA VAL A 398 -17.13 -19.81 -20.35
C VAL A 398 -16.19 -18.61 -20.21
N LEU A 399 -16.73 -17.41 -20.08
CA LEU A 399 -15.92 -16.18 -19.97
C LEU A 399 -14.89 -16.24 -18.82
N SER A 400 -15.21 -16.93 -17.70
CA SER A 400 -14.29 -17.09 -16.58
C SER A 400 -13.03 -17.89 -16.91
N ASP A 401 -13.07 -18.72 -17.96
CA ASP A 401 -11.98 -19.60 -18.36
C ASP A 401 -11.06 -18.96 -19.41
N ILE A 402 -11.50 -17.85 -20.00
CA ILE A 402 -10.75 -17.05 -20.99
C ILE A 402 -9.67 -16.20 -20.27
N ASP A 403 -8.50 -16.03 -20.92
CA ASP A 403 -7.48 -15.08 -20.47
C ASP A 403 -8.07 -13.66 -20.43
N PRO A 404 -8.16 -13.04 -19.22
CA PRO A 404 -8.74 -11.70 -19.08
C PRO A 404 -8.02 -10.62 -19.89
N ALA A 405 -6.72 -10.79 -20.14
CA ALA A 405 -5.96 -9.84 -20.96
C ALA A 405 -6.32 -9.96 -22.44
N ALA A 406 -6.52 -11.20 -22.93
CA ALA A 406 -6.98 -11.44 -24.29
C ALA A 406 -8.41 -10.91 -24.49
N TRP A 407 -9.29 -11.16 -23.53
CA TRP A 407 -10.66 -10.66 -23.51
C TRP A 407 -10.73 -9.13 -23.56
N ARG A 408 -10.00 -8.43 -22.67
CA ARG A 408 -9.99 -6.97 -22.60
C ARG A 408 -9.46 -6.29 -23.86
N ARG A 409 -8.61 -6.96 -24.63
CA ARG A 409 -8.16 -6.44 -25.94
C ARG A 409 -9.28 -6.39 -26.99
N GLN A 410 -10.32 -7.22 -26.85
CA GLN A 410 -11.49 -7.26 -27.73
C GLN A 410 -12.56 -6.22 -27.37
N ILE A 411 -12.44 -5.58 -26.19
CA ILE A 411 -13.50 -4.71 -25.63
C ILE A 411 -13.01 -3.28 -25.50
N SER A 412 -13.88 -2.34 -25.89
CA SER A 412 -13.81 -0.95 -25.45
C SER A 412 -14.95 -0.63 -24.50
N TRP A 413 -14.65 0.02 -23.38
CA TRP A 413 -15.64 0.40 -22.39
C TRP A 413 -15.67 1.90 -22.16
N VAL A 414 -16.86 2.47 -22.24
CA VAL A 414 -17.16 3.88 -21.90
C VAL A 414 -18.02 3.86 -20.63
N PRO A 415 -17.42 4.15 -19.45
CA PRO A 415 -18.18 4.18 -18.20
C PRO A 415 -19.07 5.42 -18.09
N GLN A 416 -20.06 5.39 -17.20
CA GLN A 416 -20.95 6.51 -16.89
C GLN A 416 -20.18 7.78 -16.50
N SER A 417 -19.07 7.63 -15.79
CA SER A 417 -18.16 8.71 -15.41
C SER A 417 -16.73 8.38 -15.84
N PRO A 418 -16.30 8.84 -17.01
CA PRO A 418 -14.95 8.58 -17.50
C PRO A 418 -13.88 9.15 -16.57
N THR A 419 -12.92 8.31 -16.17
CA THR A 419 -11.76 8.73 -15.37
C THR A 419 -10.62 9.10 -16.31
N LEU A 420 -10.10 10.31 -16.16
CA LEU A 420 -8.96 10.82 -16.92
C LEU A 420 -7.76 11.01 -15.99
N VAL A 421 -6.57 10.70 -16.49
CA VAL A 421 -5.31 10.91 -15.77
C VAL A 421 -4.76 12.31 -16.06
N PRO A 422 -4.01 12.91 -15.09
CA PRO A 422 -3.32 14.17 -15.36
C PRO A 422 -2.30 14.00 -16.49
N GLY A 423 -2.31 14.93 -17.46
CA GLY A 423 -1.47 14.87 -18.65
C GLY A 423 -2.13 15.59 -19.80
N THR A 424 -1.73 15.33 -21.02
CA THR A 424 -2.39 15.89 -22.21
C THR A 424 -3.67 15.11 -22.53
N ILE A 425 -4.53 15.68 -23.37
CA ILE A 425 -5.69 14.97 -23.93
C ILE A 425 -5.18 13.72 -24.69
N LEU A 426 -4.10 13.84 -25.45
CA LEU A 426 -3.49 12.74 -26.21
C LEU A 426 -2.99 11.61 -25.30
N ASP A 427 -2.37 11.93 -24.14
CA ASP A 427 -1.94 10.91 -23.17
C ASP A 427 -3.11 10.03 -22.68
N ASN A 428 -4.32 10.55 -22.69
CA ASN A 428 -5.53 9.84 -22.30
C ASN A 428 -6.12 8.97 -23.42
N MET A 429 -5.57 9.05 -24.65
CA MET A 429 -5.97 8.23 -25.79
C MET A 429 -5.19 6.91 -25.87
N GLY A 430 -4.05 6.79 -25.15
CA GLY A 430 -3.14 5.67 -25.29
C GLY A 430 -2.36 5.72 -26.62
N ASP A 431 -1.93 4.54 -27.09
CA ASP A 431 -1.10 4.41 -28.30
C ASP A 431 -1.94 4.32 -29.60
N LEU A 432 -3.09 5.04 -29.65
CA LEU A 432 -3.95 5.03 -30.85
C LEU A 432 -3.40 5.98 -31.93
N PRO A 433 -3.51 5.61 -33.23
CA PRO A 433 -3.06 6.45 -34.34
C PRO A 433 -3.82 7.80 -34.38
N LEU A 434 -3.11 8.88 -34.65
CA LEU A 434 -3.69 10.23 -34.65
C LEU A 434 -4.75 10.40 -35.75
N ASP A 435 -4.58 9.72 -36.87
CA ASP A 435 -5.56 9.75 -37.96
C ASP A 435 -6.89 9.12 -37.54
N ASP A 436 -6.87 7.97 -36.87
CA ASP A 436 -8.05 7.31 -36.34
C ASP A 436 -8.72 8.18 -35.24
N LEU A 437 -7.91 8.83 -34.39
CA LEU A 437 -8.39 9.75 -33.39
C LEU A 437 -9.10 10.97 -33.99
N ASN A 438 -8.60 11.53 -35.09
CA ASN A 438 -9.22 12.67 -35.75
C ASN A 438 -10.55 12.27 -36.40
N VAL A 439 -10.61 11.10 -37.06
CA VAL A 439 -11.87 10.57 -37.64
C VAL A 439 -12.88 10.32 -36.52
N ALA A 440 -12.48 9.68 -35.43
CA ALA A 440 -13.35 9.41 -34.30
C ALA A 440 -13.80 10.71 -33.60
N ALA A 441 -12.93 11.72 -33.47
CA ALA A 441 -13.27 13.02 -32.90
C ALA A 441 -14.37 13.74 -33.70
N ALA A 442 -14.27 13.73 -35.03
CA ALA A 442 -15.27 14.31 -35.89
C ALA A 442 -16.64 13.57 -35.79
N ALA A 443 -16.61 12.23 -35.66
CA ALA A 443 -17.82 11.43 -35.50
C ALA A 443 -18.53 11.64 -34.16
N THR A 444 -17.78 11.96 -33.11
CA THR A 444 -18.30 12.16 -31.73
C THR A 444 -18.49 13.63 -31.36
N GLY A 445 -18.20 14.57 -32.27
CA GLY A 445 -18.25 16.02 -32.02
C GLY A 445 -17.21 16.50 -31.00
N PHE A 446 -16.13 15.74 -30.82
CA PHE A 446 -15.02 16.15 -29.95
C PHE A 446 -14.03 17.07 -30.65
N ASP A 447 -14.05 17.12 -31.98
CA ASP A 447 -13.28 18.06 -32.82
C ASP A 447 -13.58 19.53 -32.46
N ASP A 448 -14.83 19.88 -32.15
CA ASP A 448 -15.22 21.21 -31.67
C ASP A 448 -14.52 21.56 -30.36
N VAL A 449 -14.35 20.57 -29.47
CA VAL A 449 -13.63 20.74 -28.20
C VAL A 449 -12.15 20.96 -28.46
N LEU A 450 -11.55 20.20 -29.36
CA LEU A 450 -10.16 20.34 -29.76
C LEU A 450 -9.90 21.70 -30.44
N ALA A 451 -10.81 22.17 -31.28
CA ALA A 451 -10.71 23.47 -31.93
C ALA A 451 -10.77 24.64 -30.94
N SER A 452 -11.48 24.47 -29.82
CA SER A 452 -11.56 25.44 -28.73
C SER A 452 -10.43 25.33 -27.71
N ALA A 453 -9.71 24.23 -27.71
CA ALA A 453 -8.62 23.96 -26.78
C ALA A 453 -7.32 24.68 -27.23
N PRO A 454 -6.53 25.29 -26.30
CA PRO A 454 -5.36 26.10 -26.65
C PRO A 454 -4.30 25.38 -27.49
N GLU A 455 -4.11 24.08 -27.27
CA GLU A 455 -3.08 23.26 -27.93
C GLU A 455 -3.67 21.98 -28.56
N GLY A 456 -4.98 21.97 -28.85
CA GLY A 456 -5.68 20.80 -29.42
C GLY A 456 -5.46 19.53 -28.59
N TRP A 457 -4.97 18.45 -29.21
CA TRP A 457 -4.64 17.18 -28.54
C TRP A 457 -3.59 17.32 -27.43
N ASN A 458 -2.68 18.30 -27.51
CA ASN A 458 -1.62 18.51 -26.52
C ASN A 458 -2.07 19.38 -25.33
N THR A 459 -3.33 19.80 -25.30
CA THR A 459 -3.88 20.57 -24.18
C THR A 459 -3.80 19.75 -22.89
N VAL A 460 -3.19 20.33 -21.85
CA VAL A 460 -3.01 19.67 -20.54
C VAL A 460 -4.31 19.72 -19.74
N ILE A 461 -4.70 18.57 -19.19
CA ILE A 461 -5.86 18.41 -18.31
C ILE A 461 -5.40 17.98 -16.91
N GLY A 462 -6.12 18.44 -15.88
CA GLY A 462 -5.84 18.09 -14.49
C GLY A 462 -6.41 16.74 -14.08
N SER A 463 -6.14 16.36 -12.81
CA SER A 463 -6.64 15.12 -12.21
C SER A 463 -8.17 15.02 -12.34
N GLY A 464 -8.67 13.87 -12.78
CA GLY A 464 -10.10 13.64 -13.01
C GLY A 464 -10.68 14.45 -14.18
N GLY A 465 -9.81 14.95 -15.09
CA GLY A 465 -10.23 15.72 -16.27
C GLY A 465 -10.61 17.18 -15.95
N VAL A 466 -10.02 17.76 -14.91
CA VAL A 466 -10.18 19.21 -14.64
C VAL A 466 -9.73 19.99 -15.86
N GLY A 467 -10.58 20.88 -16.34
CA GLY A 467 -10.43 21.62 -17.61
C GLY A 467 -11.44 21.21 -18.68
N LEU A 468 -12.09 20.02 -18.54
CA LEU A 468 -13.15 19.55 -19.41
C LEU A 468 -14.49 19.48 -18.66
N SER A 469 -15.58 19.86 -19.32
CA SER A 469 -16.93 19.63 -18.79
C SER A 469 -17.28 18.15 -18.74
N VAL A 470 -18.34 17.77 -18.02
CA VAL A 470 -18.80 16.36 -17.95
C VAL A 470 -19.10 15.81 -19.35
N GLY A 471 -19.82 16.56 -20.19
CA GLY A 471 -20.13 16.15 -21.55
C GLY A 471 -18.89 16.06 -22.46
N GLN A 472 -17.91 16.93 -22.29
CA GLN A 472 -16.63 16.86 -23.02
C GLN A 472 -15.83 15.62 -22.64
N ARG A 473 -15.79 15.25 -21.35
CA ARG A 473 -15.17 14.00 -20.91
C ARG A 473 -15.85 12.77 -21.47
N GLN A 474 -17.19 12.80 -21.57
CA GLN A 474 -17.96 11.71 -22.15
C GLN A 474 -17.65 11.55 -23.65
N ARG A 475 -17.64 12.66 -24.42
CA ARG A 475 -17.28 12.66 -25.84
C ARG A 475 -15.84 12.18 -26.05
N LEU A 476 -14.89 12.58 -25.19
CA LEU A 476 -13.52 12.10 -25.23
C LEU A 476 -13.43 10.57 -25.05
N ALA A 477 -14.15 10.01 -24.06
CA ALA A 477 -14.18 8.57 -23.83
C ALA A 477 -14.82 7.81 -25.01
N LEU A 478 -15.86 8.37 -25.61
CA LEU A 478 -16.50 7.82 -26.80
C LEU A 478 -15.56 7.86 -28.03
N THR A 479 -14.83 8.97 -28.22
CA THR A 479 -13.79 9.10 -29.25
C THR A 479 -12.73 8.01 -29.11
N ARG A 480 -12.25 7.77 -27.89
CA ARG A 480 -11.30 6.70 -27.61
C ARG A 480 -11.86 5.31 -27.95
N ALA A 481 -13.11 5.03 -27.56
CA ALA A 481 -13.74 3.75 -27.85
C ALA A 481 -13.97 3.52 -29.35
N LEU A 482 -14.32 4.57 -30.10
CA LEU A 482 -14.50 4.51 -31.54
C LEU A 482 -13.17 4.28 -32.26
N ALA A 483 -12.12 5.01 -31.89
CA ALA A 483 -10.79 4.88 -32.48
C ALA A 483 -10.08 3.56 -32.16
N ALA A 484 -10.45 2.88 -31.08
CA ALA A 484 -9.79 1.64 -30.65
C ALA A 484 -10.09 0.41 -31.53
N HIS A 485 -11.02 0.48 -32.45
CA HIS A 485 -11.42 -0.61 -33.37
C HIS A 485 -11.69 -1.98 -32.70
N SER A 486 -12.04 -1.98 -31.40
CA SER A 486 -12.42 -3.20 -30.67
C SER A 486 -13.70 -3.82 -31.22
N GLN A 487 -13.82 -5.14 -31.20
CA GLN A 487 -14.99 -5.85 -31.73
C GLN A 487 -16.24 -5.65 -30.87
N VAL A 488 -16.07 -5.52 -29.55
CA VAL A 488 -17.16 -5.29 -28.59
C VAL A 488 -17.00 -3.92 -27.96
N VAL A 489 -18.07 -3.14 -27.93
CA VAL A 489 -18.13 -1.81 -27.30
C VAL A 489 -19.22 -1.83 -26.24
N ILE A 490 -18.86 -1.47 -25.00
CA ILE A 490 -19.80 -1.36 -23.89
C ILE A 490 -19.93 0.11 -23.49
N LEU A 491 -21.16 0.63 -23.53
CA LEU A 491 -21.48 2.02 -23.23
C LEU A 491 -22.40 2.08 -22.00
N ASP A 492 -21.91 2.61 -20.88
CA ASP A 492 -22.68 2.74 -19.64
C ASP A 492 -23.30 4.14 -19.55
N GLU A 493 -24.60 4.25 -19.84
CA GLU A 493 -25.40 5.50 -19.86
C GLU A 493 -24.73 6.66 -20.64
N PRO A 494 -24.34 6.48 -21.90
CA PRO A 494 -23.50 7.43 -22.62
C PRO A 494 -24.16 8.81 -22.84
N THR A 495 -25.46 8.96 -22.58
CA THR A 495 -26.23 10.20 -22.77
C THR A 495 -26.71 10.84 -21.45
N ALA A 496 -26.31 10.33 -20.28
CA ALA A 496 -26.88 10.71 -18.98
C ALA A 496 -26.82 12.22 -18.66
N HIS A 497 -25.85 12.95 -19.18
CA HIS A 497 -25.63 14.37 -18.87
C HIS A 497 -25.53 15.24 -20.13
N LEU A 498 -26.12 14.76 -21.25
CA LEU A 498 -26.06 15.44 -22.53
C LEU A 498 -27.39 16.11 -22.86
N ASP A 499 -27.32 17.19 -23.63
CA ASP A 499 -28.47 17.83 -24.29
C ASP A 499 -28.90 17.05 -25.52
N ALA A 500 -30.05 17.40 -26.10
CA ALA A 500 -30.62 16.68 -27.22
C ALA A 500 -29.71 16.63 -28.46
N VAL A 501 -28.94 17.68 -28.73
CA VAL A 501 -28.01 17.74 -29.88
C VAL A 501 -26.84 16.79 -29.68
N SER A 502 -26.28 16.76 -28.45
CA SER A 502 -25.21 15.84 -28.10
C SER A 502 -25.67 14.39 -28.04
N GLU A 503 -26.94 14.13 -27.67
CA GLU A 503 -27.56 12.80 -27.71
C GLU A 503 -27.61 12.23 -29.13
N GLU A 504 -28.04 13.03 -30.12
CA GLU A 504 -28.04 12.63 -31.52
C GLU A 504 -26.65 12.28 -32.05
N THR A 505 -25.62 12.98 -31.57
CA THR A 505 -24.24 12.68 -31.94
C THR A 505 -23.77 11.32 -31.35
N VAL A 506 -24.22 10.96 -30.15
CA VAL A 506 -23.92 9.65 -29.55
C VAL A 506 -24.65 8.53 -30.33
N VAL A 507 -25.91 8.73 -30.71
CA VAL A 507 -26.67 7.78 -31.55
C VAL A 507 -25.95 7.54 -32.87
N ARG A 508 -25.53 8.60 -33.57
CA ARG A 508 -24.76 8.47 -34.82
C ARG A 508 -23.44 7.72 -34.64
N ALA A 509 -22.74 7.93 -33.50
CA ALA A 509 -21.52 7.19 -33.19
C ALA A 509 -21.80 5.69 -32.96
N ILE A 510 -22.91 5.34 -32.32
CA ILE A 510 -23.38 3.95 -32.15
C ILE A 510 -23.70 3.31 -33.50
N ASP A 511 -24.45 4.01 -34.37
CA ASP A 511 -24.75 3.55 -35.72
C ASP A 511 -23.47 3.30 -36.53
N ALA A 512 -22.49 4.21 -36.46
CA ALA A 512 -21.21 4.05 -37.12
C ALA A 512 -20.41 2.81 -36.62
N MET A 513 -20.51 2.51 -35.33
CA MET A 513 -19.90 1.29 -34.76
C MET A 513 -20.60 0.03 -35.26
N ARG A 514 -21.93 0.02 -35.29
CA ARG A 514 -22.74 -1.09 -35.84
C ARG A 514 -22.45 -1.32 -37.32
N ASP A 515 -22.44 -0.25 -38.12
CA ASP A 515 -22.20 -0.31 -39.57
C ASP A 515 -20.76 -0.80 -39.88
N ALA A 516 -19.81 -0.61 -38.94
CA ALA A 516 -18.49 -1.19 -38.98
C ALA A 516 -18.46 -2.67 -38.52
N GLY A 517 -19.62 -3.31 -38.26
CA GLY A 517 -19.72 -4.71 -37.83
C GLY A 517 -19.35 -4.94 -36.35
N ARG A 518 -19.30 -3.90 -35.51
CA ARG A 518 -18.96 -4.03 -34.09
C ARG A 518 -20.21 -4.34 -33.27
N THR A 519 -20.06 -5.19 -32.26
CA THR A 519 -21.09 -5.51 -31.27
C THR A 519 -21.17 -4.38 -30.25
N VAL A 520 -22.33 -3.73 -30.12
CA VAL A 520 -22.49 -2.63 -29.15
C VAL A 520 -23.47 -3.04 -28.05
N ILE A 521 -23.03 -2.91 -26.81
CA ILE A 521 -23.85 -3.13 -25.62
C ILE A 521 -24.06 -1.78 -24.95
N VAL A 522 -25.31 -1.33 -24.83
CA VAL A 522 -25.62 -0.02 -24.25
C VAL A 522 -26.53 -0.16 -23.03
N ILE A 523 -26.16 0.45 -21.90
CA ILE A 523 -27.13 0.68 -20.82
C ILE A 523 -27.96 1.91 -21.19
N ALA A 524 -29.25 1.71 -21.43
CA ALA A 524 -30.15 2.74 -21.89
C ALA A 524 -31.28 2.99 -20.90
N HIS A 525 -31.57 4.28 -20.68
CA HIS A 525 -32.75 4.77 -19.96
C HIS A 525 -33.61 5.72 -20.80
N ARG A 526 -33.04 6.26 -21.90
CA ARG A 526 -33.71 7.20 -22.77
C ARG A 526 -34.32 6.50 -23.99
N ALA A 527 -35.48 7.01 -24.45
CA ALA A 527 -36.22 6.43 -25.60
C ALA A 527 -35.35 6.35 -26.86
N ALA A 528 -34.60 7.39 -27.18
CA ALA A 528 -33.75 7.43 -28.38
C ALA A 528 -32.70 6.29 -28.40
N MET A 529 -32.14 5.93 -27.26
CA MET A 529 -31.19 4.81 -27.18
C MET A 529 -31.87 3.44 -27.29
N MET A 530 -33.11 3.34 -26.80
CA MET A 530 -33.93 2.12 -26.92
C MET A 530 -34.39 1.90 -28.35
N GLU A 531 -34.72 2.98 -29.07
CA GLU A 531 -35.13 2.94 -30.49
C GLU A 531 -33.94 2.61 -31.41
N ALA A 532 -32.72 3.00 -31.04
CA ALA A 532 -31.50 2.67 -31.79
C ALA A 532 -31.00 1.23 -31.55
N ALA A 533 -31.57 0.50 -30.60
CA ALA A 533 -31.17 -0.87 -30.28
C ALA A 533 -31.90 -1.90 -31.14
N ASP A 534 -31.16 -2.88 -31.67
CA ASP A 534 -31.70 -4.01 -32.43
C ASP A 534 -32.29 -5.08 -31.49
N ALA A 535 -31.78 -5.19 -30.26
CA ALA A 535 -32.25 -6.14 -29.25
C ALA A 535 -32.29 -5.49 -27.86
N ILE A 536 -33.19 -5.97 -27.00
CA ILE A 536 -33.35 -5.48 -25.63
C ILE A 536 -33.32 -6.64 -24.65
N ILE A 537 -32.48 -6.54 -23.60
CA ILE A 537 -32.47 -7.45 -22.47
C ILE A 537 -33.00 -6.70 -21.25
N ASP A 538 -34.14 -7.18 -20.70
CA ASP A 538 -34.76 -6.58 -19.50
C ASP A 538 -34.08 -7.08 -18.24
N VAL A 539 -33.54 -6.14 -17.44
CA VAL A 539 -32.76 -6.39 -16.21
C VAL A 539 -33.57 -5.95 -14.99
N ARG A 540 -33.76 -6.82 -14.02
CA ARG A 540 -34.55 -6.58 -12.81
C ARG A 540 -33.80 -6.89 -11.56
N SER A 541 -34.18 -6.26 -10.44
CA SER A 541 -33.78 -6.62 -9.09
C SER A 541 -34.88 -7.43 -8.38
N ALA A 542 -34.56 -8.06 -7.28
CA ALA A 542 -35.55 -8.74 -6.43
C ALA A 542 -36.64 -7.78 -5.94
N ALA A 543 -36.30 -6.53 -5.64
CA ALA A 543 -37.26 -5.50 -5.27
C ALA A 543 -38.27 -5.13 -6.40
N ASP A 544 -37.81 -5.19 -7.67
CA ASP A 544 -38.67 -4.94 -8.81
C ASP A 544 -39.65 -6.09 -9.05
N GLU A 545 -39.27 -7.33 -8.75
CA GLU A 545 -40.15 -8.50 -8.83
C GLU A 545 -41.21 -8.49 -7.72
N GLU A 546 -40.78 -8.18 -6.48
CA GLU A 546 -41.73 -8.05 -5.35
C GLU A 546 -42.75 -6.91 -5.54
N ALA A 547 -42.36 -5.81 -6.21
CA ALA A 547 -43.25 -4.69 -6.47
C ALA A 547 -44.33 -5.00 -7.57
N ARG A 548 -44.16 -6.07 -8.34
CA ARG A 548 -45.09 -6.51 -9.39
C ARG A 548 -45.97 -7.70 -8.99
N ALA A 549 -45.55 -8.46 -7.98
CA ALA A 549 -46.30 -9.56 -7.39
C ALA A 549 -47.33 -9.05 -6.39
#